data_d2f022196eafb3bdfd94af8481d51489
#
_entry.id   d2f022196eafb3bdfd94af8481d51489
#
_cell.length_a   1.000
_cell.length_b   1.000
_cell.length_c   1.000
_cell.angle_alpha   90.00
_cell.angle_beta   90.00
_cell.angle_gamma   90.00
#
_symmetry.space_group_name_H-M   'P 1'
#
loop_
_entity.id
_entity.type
_entity.pdbx_description
1 polymer ?
#
loop_
_entity_poly.entity_id
_entity_poly.type
_entity_poly.pdbx_seq_one_letter_code
_entity_poly.pdbx_strand_id
1 'polypeptide(L)'
;GLGDVYKRQEKTEYAFATDSARFLEFSQGDTLFLHGDTLKMTTVDSLYREVKAYYGVRFYRTDMQGVCDSMQFNTRDSILYMYTDPIVWNEQYQIYGDTILIFMNDSSIDFAHVKQFAFAIQQIDSTAFNQLKGNDLKAYFEGQVVNQIDVSGNAESIFFPLEKDGSMVGMNETKSGFLTIWLKDNKLDKLKIWPTPTGTMTPIPDLKPDQKYLKDFYWFDYIRPKDKDDIYQVVKRKAQDAPKRSNKFVH
;
A
#
# COMPACT_ATOMS: atom_id res chain seq x y z
N GLY A 1 -42.80 -35.20 26.14
CA GLY A 1 -41.62 -35.37 25.34
C GLY A 1 -40.82 -34.10 25.33
N LEU A 2 -39.77 -34.04 26.14
CA LEU A 2 -38.80 -32.95 26.13
C LEU A 2 -37.92 -33.15 24.89
N GLY A 3 -38.09 -32.31 23.88
CA GLY A 3 -37.18 -32.25 22.74
C GLY A 3 -35.88 -31.65 23.18
N ASP A 4 -34.82 -32.42 23.20
CA ASP A 4 -33.46 -31.94 23.34
C ASP A 4 -33.13 -30.99 22.16
N VAL A 5 -33.11 -29.71 22.46
CA VAL A 5 -32.54 -28.69 21.56
C VAL A 5 -31.04 -28.86 21.66
N TYR A 6 -30.46 -29.69 20.79
CA TYR A 6 -29.02 -29.68 20.56
C TYR A 6 -28.64 -28.33 19.99
N LYS A 7 -28.20 -27.41 20.82
CA LYS A 7 -27.38 -26.29 20.40
C LYS A 7 -26.07 -26.89 19.90
N ARG A 8 -25.95 -27.05 18.58
CA ARG A 8 -24.69 -27.32 17.94
C ARG A 8 -23.81 -26.08 18.23
N GLN A 9 -22.96 -26.17 19.23
CA GLN A 9 -21.86 -25.22 19.39
C GLN A 9 -20.96 -25.46 18.21
N GLU A 10 -21.02 -24.54 17.24
CA GLU A 10 -20.06 -24.51 16.15
C GLU A 10 -18.67 -24.34 16.77
N LYS A 11 -17.86 -25.37 16.63
CA LYS A 11 -16.49 -25.36 17.13
C LYS A 11 -15.71 -24.38 16.30
N THR A 12 -15.49 -23.19 16.82
CA THR A 12 -14.57 -22.23 16.19
C THR A 12 -13.17 -22.83 16.28
N GLU A 13 -12.66 -23.31 15.17
CA GLU A 13 -11.28 -23.78 15.09
C GLU A 13 -10.35 -22.57 14.98
N TYR A 14 -9.33 -22.53 15.83
CA TYR A 14 -8.31 -21.50 15.74
C TYR A 14 -6.91 -22.10 15.79
N ALA A 15 -5.99 -21.48 15.05
CA ALA A 15 -4.57 -21.72 15.15
C ALA A 15 -3.89 -20.44 15.66
N PHE A 16 -2.87 -20.62 16.48
CA PHE A 16 -2.12 -19.52 17.09
C PHE A 16 -0.64 -19.88 17.06
N ALA A 17 0.20 -18.90 16.67
CA ALA A 17 1.63 -19.07 16.63
C ALA A 17 2.32 -17.76 17.03
N THR A 18 3.47 -17.86 17.71
CA THR A 18 4.29 -16.75 18.20
C THR A 18 5.76 -16.96 17.85
N ASP A 19 6.57 -15.99 18.19
CA ASP A 19 8.01 -15.94 17.96
C ASP A 19 8.37 -15.95 16.47
N SER A 20 9.10 -16.95 16.01
CA SER A 20 9.51 -17.07 14.60
C SER A 20 8.44 -17.67 13.69
N ALA A 21 7.15 -17.52 14.05
CA ALA A 21 6.06 -18.04 13.26
C ALA A 21 5.96 -17.35 11.89
N ARG A 22 5.66 -18.10 10.87
CA ARG A 22 5.35 -17.56 9.55
C ARG A 22 4.09 -18.21 8.97
N PHE A 23 3.36 -17.43 8.21
CA PHE A 23 2.29 -17.89 7.36
C PHE A 23 2.80 -18.00 5.92
N LEU A 24 2.43 -19.07 5.24
CA LEU A 24 2.75 -19.30 3.83
C LEU A 24 1.44 -19.43 3.05
N GLU A 25 1.36 -18.69 1.95
CA GLU A 25 0.23 -18.75 1.04
C GLU A 25 0.76 -19.04 -0.37
N PHE A 26 0.20 -20.05 -1.05
CA PHE A 26 0.72 -20.62 -2.30
C PHE A 26 -0.22 -20.37 -3.49
N SER A 27 -1.24 -19.54 -3.32
CA SER A 27 -2.28 -19.34 -4.30
C SER A 27 -1.83 -18.51 -5.46
N GLN A 28 -1.47 -18.44 -6.42
CA GLN A 28 -1.10 -17.49 -7.52
C GLN A 28 0.27 -17.71 -8.17
N GLY A 29 0.83 -18.94 -8.03
CA GLY A 29 2.05 -19.28 -8.74
C GLY A 29 3.35 -18.76 -8.09
N ASP A 30 3.24 -17.92 -7.06
CA ASP A 30 4.35 -17.50 -6.20
C ASP A 30 3.96 -17.60 -4.72
N THR A 31 4.94 -17.73 -3.83
CA THR A 31 4.70 -17.93 -2.41
C THR A 31 4.76 -16.60 -1.67
N LEU A 32 3.68 -16.26 -0.98
CA LEU A 32 3.69 -15.20 0.01
C LEU A 32 4.22 -15.73 1.34
N PHE A 33 5.26 -15.08 1.84
CA PHE A 33 5.85 -15.31 3.17
C PHE A 33 5.44 -14.15 4.08
N LEU A 34 4.76 -14.44 5.18
CA LEU A 34 4.29 -13.45 6.14
C LEU A 34 4.81 -13.80 7.53
N HIS A 35 5.34 -12.81 8.23
CA HIS A 35 5.74 -12.89 9.63
C HIS A 35 5.12 -11.74 10.44
N GLY A 36 4.89 -11.99 11.71
CA GLY A 36 4.53 -11.03 12.75
C GLY A 36 4.79 -11.69 14.10
N ASP A 37 4.96 -10.91 15.15
CA ASP A 37 5.21 -11.44 16.51
C ASP A 37 4.14 -12.45 16.94
N THR A 38 2.92 -12.24 16.46
CA THR A 38 1.78 -13.15 16.73
C THR A 38 0.97 -13.36 15.45
N LEU A 39 0.76 -14.61 15.08
CA LEU A 39 -0.14 -15.02 14.00
C LEU A 39 -1.34 -15.76 14.58
N LYS A 40 -2.54 -15.38 14.16
CA LYS A 40 -3.78 -16.04 14.56
C LYS A 40 -4.63 -16.32 13.32
N MET A 41 -5.10 -17.54 13.20
CA MET A 41 -6.08 -17.93 12.20
C MET A 41 -7.32 -18.47 12.90
N THR A 42 -8.47 -18.00 12.51
CA THR A 42 -9.77 -18.45 13.05
C THR A 42 -10.65 -18.89 11.89
N THR A 43 -11.20 -20.10 11.98
CA THR A 43 -12.23 -20.56 11.05
C THR A 43 -13.59 -20.19 11.61
N VAL A 44 -14.36 -19.41 10.85
CA VAL A 44 -15.71 -18.97 11.23
C VAL A 44 -16.71 -19.69 10.35
N ASP A 45 -17.72 -20.33 10.96
CA ASP A 45 -18.84 -21.03 10.31
C ASP A 45 -18.43 -22.10 9.27
N SER A 46 -17.24 -22.69 9.40
CA SER A 46 -16.66 -23.67 8.46
C SER A 46 -16.55 -23.22 6.99
N LEU A 47 -16.90 -21.96 6.68
CA LEU A 47 -16.95 -21.42 5.33
C LEU A 47 -15.84 -20.39 5.05
N TYR A 48 -15.42 -19.64 6.04
CA TYR A 48 -14.41 -18.60 5.86
C TYR A 48 -13.42 -18.54 7.01
N ARG A 49 -12.29 -17.99 6.71
CA ARG A 49 -11.15 -17.85 7.62
C ARG A 49 -10.81 -16.40 7.82
N GLU A 50 -10.44 -16.07 9.04
CA GLU A 50 -9.84 -14.79 9.39
C GLU A 50 -8.39 -15.04 9.80
N VAL A 51 -7.45 -14.37 9.12
CA VAL A 51 -6.03 -14.39 9.46
C VAL A 51 -5.66 -13.03 10.03
N LYS A 52 -5.04 -13.02 11.20
CA LYS A 52 -4.54 -11.81 11.87
C LYS A 52 -3.06 -11.97 12.16
N ALA A 53 -2.30 -10.94 11.88
CA ALA A 53 -0.90 -10.83 12.26
C ALA A 53 -0.74 -9.55 13.10
N TYR A 54 -0.05 -9.65 14.23
CA TYR A 54 0.12 -8.55 15.16
C TYR A 54 1.58 -8.31 15.44
N TYR A 55 1.92 -7.04 15.48
CA TYR A 55 3.18 -6.40 15.77
C TYR A 55 4.32 -6.77 14.81
N GLY A 56 4.85 -5.72 14.22
CA GLY A 56 6.02 -5.84 13.37
C GLY A 56 5.79 -6.71 12.14
N VAL A 57 4.58 -6.66 11.56
CA VAL A 57 4.23 -7.47 10.41
C VAL A 57 5.08 -7.12 9.21
N ARG A 58 5.68 -8.15 8.60
CA ARG A 58 6.49 -8.08 7.39
C ARG A 58 6.10 -9.20 6.46
N PHE A 59 5.98 -8.90 5.18
CA PHE A 59 5.71 -9.94 4.19
C PHE A 59 6.58 -9.75 2.94
N TYR A 60 6.83 -10.87 2.28
CA TYR A 60 7.58 -10.95 1.05
C TYR A 60 6.90 -11.89 0.06
N ARG A 61 6.71 -11.41 -1.16
CA ARG A 61 6.49 -12.16 -2.38
C ARG A 61 7.40 -11.53 -3.44
N THR A 62 7.78 -12.25 -4.48
CA THR A 62 8.77 -11.76 -5.46
C THR A 62 8.36 -10.41 -6.08
N ASP A 63 7.09 -10.23 -6.38
CA ASP A 63 6.53 -9.02 -7.00
C ASP A 63 6.02 -7.98 -5.98
N MET A 64 5.79 -8.37 -4.72
CA MET A 64 5.19 -7.48 -3.72
C MET A 64 5.77 -7.71 -2.33
N GLN A 65 6.15 -6.64 -1.66
CA GLN A 65 6.64 -6.66 -0.28
C GLN A 65 5.89 -5.63 0.55
N GLY A 66 5.84 -5.83 1.86
CA GLY A 66 5.21 -4.85 2.73
C GLY A 66 5.56 -5.00 4.19
N VAL A 67 5.30 -3.91 4.91
CA VAL A 67 5.44 -3.83 6.36
C VAL A 67 4.29 -3.03 6.94
N CYS A 68 3.84 -3.41 8.15
CA CYS A 68 2.88 -2.66 8.95
C CYS A 68 3.00 -3.09 10.41
N ASP A 69 2.27 -2.44 11.31
CA ASP A 69 2.18 -2.92 12.68
C ASP A 69 1.30 -4.16 12.78
N SER A 70 0.12 -4.09 12.21
CA SER A 70 -0.88 -5.17 12.29
C SER A 70 -1.56 -5.37 10.94
N MET A 71 -1.99 -6.61 10.69
CA MET A 71 -2.68 -6.99 9.46
C MET A 71 -3.84 -7.93 9.74
N GLN A 72 -4.91 -7.81 8.99
CA GLN A 72 -6.05 -8.70 9.03
C GLN A 72 -6.51 -9.03 7.62
N PHE A 73 -6.73 -10.30 7.35
CA PHE A 73 -7.37 -10.77 6.13
C PHE A 73 -8.59 -11.63 6.46
N ASN A 74 -9.69 -11.36 5.78
CA ASN A 74 -10.92 -12.13 5.93
C ASN A 74 -11.31 -12.68 4.54
N THR A 75 -11.47 -14.00 4.45
CA THR A 75 -11.82 -14.66 3.19
C THR A 75 -13.29 -14.47 2.80
N ARG A 76 -14.14 -13.94 3.69
CA ARG A 76 -15.56 -13.68 3.41
C ARG A 76 -15.76 -12.49 2.49
N ASP A 77 -15.11 -11.39 2.80
CA ASP A 77 -15.16 -10.12 2.08
C ASP A 77 -13.93 -9.89 1.19
N SER A 78 -12.96 -10.81 1.27
CA SER A 78 -11.73 -10.79 0.49
C SER A 78 -10.97 -9.46 0.59
N ILE A 79 -10.98 -8.87 1.82
CA ILE A 79 -10.29 -7.62 2.08
C ILE A 79 -9.09 -7.87 3.00
N LEU A 80 -7.93 -7.41 2.55
CA LEU A 80 -6.73 -7.31 3.37
C LEU A 80 -6.66 -5.90 3.98
N TYR A 81 -6.60 -5.83 5.31
CA TYR A 81 -6.42 -4.60 6.07
C TYR A 81 -5.00 -4.54 6.62
N MET A 82 -4.31 -3.44 6.39
CA MET A 82 -2.99 -3.15 6.95
C MET A 82 -3.09 -1.87 7.78
N TYR A 83 -2.74 -1.95 9.05
CA TYR A 83 -2.92 -0.88 10.02
C TYR A 83 -1.59 -0.33 10.51
N THR A 84 -1.62 0.93 10.88
CA THR A 84 -0.53 1.66 11.55
C THR A 84 0.73 1.70 10.68
N ASP A 85 0.80 2.77 9.91
CA ASP A 85 1.93 3.08 9.04
C ASP A 85 2.30 1.97 8.03
N PRO A 86 1.33 1.37 7.32
CA PRO A 86 1.63 0.39 6.30
C PRO A 86 2.45 0.99 5.17
N ILE A 87 3.37 0.19 4.64
CA ILE A 87 4.10 0.46 3.41
C ILE A 87 4.03 -0.79 2.54
N VAL A 88 3.74 -0.62 1.28
CA VAL A 88 3.75 -1.69 0.27
C VAL A 88 4.64 -1.27 -0.88
N TRP A 89 5.45 -2.20 -1.37
CA TRP A 89 6.29 -2.05 -2.56
C TRP A 89 5.89 -3.07 -3.62
N ASN A 90 5.93 -2.62 -4.86
CA ASN A 90 5.83 -3.46 -6.04
C ASN A 90 6.83 -2.91 -7.06
N GLU A 91 7.86 -3.69 -7.39
CA GLU A 91 8.96 -3.24 -8.26
C GLU A 91 9.52 -1.87 -7.84
N GLN A 92 9.39 -0.83 -8.68
CA GLN A 92 9.82 0.54 -8.43
C GLN A 92 8.77 1.43 -7.75
N TYR A 93 7.62 0.85 -7.39
CA TYR A 93 6.54 1.58 -6.74
C TYR A 93 6.56 1.38 -5.23
N GLN A 94 6.20 2.43 -4.51
CA GLN A 94 5.97 2.41 -3.08
C GLN A 94 4.69 3.17 -2.75
N ILE A 95 3.83 2.58 -1.93
CA ILE A 95 2.66 3.26 -1.38
C ILE A 95 2.69 3.20 0.15
N TYR A 96 2.22 4.26 0.79
CA TYR A 96 2.06 4.31 2.24
C TYR A 96 0.97 5.28 2.66
N GLY A 97 0.50 5.13 3.87
CA GLY A 97 -0.53 5.97 4.49
C GLY A 97 -0.79 5.55 5.93
N ASP A 98 -1.92 5.91 6.47
CA ASP A 98 -2.33 5.51 7.82
C ASP A 98 -2.88 4.08 7.86
N THR A 99 -3.65 3.75 6.84
CA THR A 99 -4.25 2.42 6.64
C THR A 99 -4.28 2.10 5.15
N ILE A 100 -3.94 0.86 4.80
CA ILE A 100 -4.10 0.34 3.43
C ILE A 100 -5.11 -0.81 3.46
N LEU A 101 -6.10 -0.74 2.56
CA LEU A 101 -7.04 -1.82 2.28
C LEU A 101 -6.80 -2.32 0.86
N ILE A 102 -6.67 -3.64 0.71
CA ILE A 102 -6.56 -4.27 -0.60
C ILE A 102 -7.80 -5.15 -0.78
N PHE A 103 -8.61 -4.81 -1.76
CA PHE A 103 -9.82 -5.55 -2.13
C PHE A 103 -9.45 -6.54 -3.22
N MET A 104 -9.72 -7.81 -2.97
CA MET A 104 -9.39 -8.90 -3.88
C MET A 104 -10.66 -9.52 -4.46
N ASN A 105 -10.59 -9.93 -5.71
CA ASN A 105 -11.55 -10.85 -6.31
C ASN A 105 -10.94 -12.27 -6.34
N ASP A 106 -11.66 -13.22 -6.91
CA ASP A 106 -11.26 -14.65 -6.90
C ASP A 106 -9.87 -14.92 -7.54
N SER A 107 -9.34 -14.00 -8.34
CA SER A 107 -8.14 -14.23 -9.15
C SER A 107 -7.09 -13.12 -9.09
N SER A 108 -7.45 -11.92 -8.61
CA SER A 108 -6.53 -10.76 -8.61
C SER A 108 -6.94 -9.69 -7.60
N ILE A 109 -6.14 -8.63 -7.52
CA ILE A 109 -6.51 -7.40 -6.82
C ILE A 109 -7.53 -6.65 -7.69
N ASP A 110 -8.64 -6.22 -7.09
CA ASP A 110 -9.64 -5.35 -7.69
C ASP A 110 -9.21 -3.88 -7.54
N PHE A 111 -9.04 -3.43 -6.30
CA PHE A 111 -8.47 -2.12 -6.03
C PHE A 111 -7.77 -2.07 -4.68
N ALA A 112 -6.82 -1.13 -4.55
CA ALA A 112 -6.18 -0.77 -3.30
C ALA A 112 -6.66 0.61 -2.85
N HIS A 113 -6.95 0.78 -1.55
CA HIS A 113 -7.35 2.04 -0.96
C HIS A 113 -6.39 2.43 0.17
N VAL A 114 -5.62 3.47 -0.04
CA VAL A 114 -4.77 4.09 0.98
C VAL A 114 -5.56 5.21 1.64
N LYS A 115 -5.82 5.09 2.93
CA LYS A 115 -6.60 6.05 3.71
C LYS A 115 -5.69 6.91 4.56
N GLN A 116 -5.98 8.18 4.56
CA GLN A 116 -5.31 9.21 5.33
C GLN A 116 -3.80 9.29 5.09
N PHE A 117 -3.32 10.50 4.80
CA PHE A 117 -1.91 10.75 4.45
C PHE A 117 -1.41 9.84 3.31
N ALA A 118 -2.31 9.58 2.34
CA ALA A 118 -2.02 8.69 1.23
C ALA A 118 -0.88 9.24 0.36
N PHE A 119 0.11 8.39 0.12
CA PHE A 119 1.27 8.73 -0.70
C PHE A 119 1.61 7.55 -1.62
N ALA A 120 1.83 7.84 -2.90
CA ALA A 120 2.33 6.89 -3.88
C ALA A 120 3.56 7.46 -4.58
N ILE A 121 4.58 6.65 -4.73
CA ILE A 121 5.87 7.02 -5.31
C ILE A 121 6.23 6.00 -6.39
N GLN A 122 6.71 6.50 -7.52
CA GLN A 122 7.37 5.70 -8.54
C GLN A 122 8.80 6.20 -8.69
N GLN A 123 9.77 5.33 -8.46
CA GLN A 123 11.17 5.65 -8.73
C GLN A 123 11.43 5.63 -10.23
N ILE A 124 11.92 6.76 -10.79
CA ILE A 124 12.32 6.87 -12.19
C ILE A 124 13.80 6.56 -12.32
N ASP A 125 14.60 7.21 -11.47
CA ASP A 125 16.04 6.93 -11.34
C ASP A 125 16.49 7.14 -9.88
N SER A 126 17.78 7.21 -9.62
CA SER A 126 18.34 7.38 -8.28
C SER A 126 17.99 8.73 -7.62
N THR A 127 17.51 9.72 -8.38
CA THR A 127 17.30 11.11 -7.93
C THR A 127 15.93 11.68 -8.28
N ALA A 128 15.17 11.02 -9.13
CA ALA A 128 13.88 11.48 -9.62
C ALA A 128 12.77 10.46 -9.28
N PHE A 129 11.68 10.97 -8.74
CA PHE A 129 10.53 10.19 -8.30
C PHE A 129 9.24 10.88 -8.72
N ASN A 130 8.37 10.16 -9.43
CA ASN A 130 6.99 10.59 -9.58
C ASN A 130 6.27 10.39 -8.25
N GLN A 131 5.46 11.36 -7.86
CA GLN A 131 4.84 11.41 -6.54
C GLN A 131 3.38 11.80 -6.64
N LEU A 132 2.53 11.11 -5.90
CA LEU A 132 1.14 11.44 -5.72
C LEU A 132 0.84 11.48 -4.22
N LYS A 133 0.15 12.51 -3.77
CA LYS A 133 -0.22 12.69 -2.37
C LYS A 133 -1.65 13.21 -2.28
N GLY A 134 -2.35 12.75 -1.24
CA GLY A 134 -3.70 13.22 -0.93
C GLY A 134 -4.17 12.73 0.44
N ASN A 135 -5.42 13.07 0.79
CA ASN A 135 -6.02 12.48 1.99
C ASN A 135 -6.28 10.99 1.77
N ASP A 136 -6.79 10.63 0.59
CA ASP A 136 -7.08 9.26 0.18
C ASP A 136 -6.55 9.02 -1.24
N LEU A 137 -6.12 7.78 -1.51
CA LEU A 137 -5.72 7.31 -2.82
C LEU A 137 -6.37 5.96 -3.09
N LYS A 138 -6.97 5.80 -4.26
CA LYS A 138 -7.47 4.51 -4.76
C LYS A 138 -6.78 4.15 -6.06
N ALA A 139 -6.21 2.95 -6.12
CA ALA A 139 -5.64 2.39 -7.34
C ALA A 139 -6.48 1.19 -7.79
N TYR A 140 -7.04 1.26 -8.98
CA TYR A 140 -7.87 0.21 -9.58
C TYR A 140 -7.02 -0.63 -10.52
N PHE A 141 -7.29 -1.93 -10.53
CA PHE A 141 -6.52 -2.90 -11.29
C PHE A 141 -7.40 -3.59 -12.35
N GLU A 142 -6.79 -3.87 -13.48
CA GLU A 142 -7.32 -4.81 -14.47
C GLU A 142 -6.32 -5.96 -14.59
N GLY A 143 -6.69 -7.11 -14.03
CA GLY A 143 -5.76 -8.20 -13.81
C GLY A 143 -4.69 -7.81 -12.75
N GLN A 144 -3.44 -7.75 -13.15
CA GLN A 144 -2.31 -7.36 -12.27
C GLN A 144 -1.76 -5.95 -12.56
N VAL A 145 -2.43 -5.20 -13.44
CA VAL A 145 -1.95 -3.91 -13.93
C VAL A 145 -2.86 -2.80 -13.41
N VAL A 146 -2.28 -1.74 -12.88
CA VAL A 146 -3.03 -0.54 -12.49
C VAL A 146 -3.52 0.17 -13.75
N ASN A 147 -4.84 0.38 -13.84
CA ASN A 147 -5.47 1.10 -14.95
C ASN A 147 -5.98 2.50 -14.59
N GLN A 148 -6.28 2.74 -13.30
CA GLN A 148 -6.72 4.05 -12.82
C GLN A 148 -6.21 4.32 -11.41
N ILE A 149 -5.87 5.59 -11.14
CA ILE A 149 -5.53 6.08 -9.81
C ILE A 149 -6.37 7.33 -9.53
N ASP A 150 -7.11 7.32 -8.43
CA ASP A 150 -7.85 8.45 -7.92
C ASP A 150 -7.20 8.98 -6.64
N VAL A 151 -6.87 10.25 -6.62
CA VAL A 151 -6.38 10.96 -5.43
C VAL A 151 -7.42 11.98 -5.02
N SER A 152 -7.81 11.97 -3.76
CA SER A 152 -8.84 12.85 -3.22
C SER A 152 -8.42 13.56 -1.95
N GLY A 153 -8.82 14.83 -1.86
CA GLY A 153 -8.56 15.73 -0.74
C GLY A 153 -7.10 16.22 -0.71
N ASN A 154 -6.90 17.49 -1.05
CA ASN A 154 -5.57 18.12 -1.13
C ASN A 154 -4.60 17.31 -2.02
N ALA A 155 -5.06 17.00 -3.23
CA ALA A 155 -4.26 16.25 -4.18
C ALA A 155 -3.06 17.08 -4.66
N GLU A 156 -1.86 16.52 -4.47
CA GLU A 156 -0.60 17.07 -4.94
C GLU A 156 0.12 16.04 -5.79
N SER A 157 0.80 16.47 -6.85
CA SER A 157 1.63 15.57 -7.64
C SER A 157 2.93 16.23 -8.08
N ILE A 158 3.98 15.42 -8.18
CA ILE A 158 5.21 15.70 -8.91
C ILE A 158 5.34 14.63 -10.00
N PHE A 159 5.55 15.07 -11.23
CA PHE A 159 5.72 14.20 -12.38
C PHE A 159 6.87 14.67 -13.25
N PHE A 160 7.72 13.73 -13.65
CA PHE A 160 8.84 13.94 -14.57
C PHE A 160 8.49 13.35 -15.94
N PRO A 161 8.04 14.17 -16.90
CA PRO A 161 7.79 13.71 -18.26
C PRO A 161 9.09 13.23 -18.91
N LEU A 162 9.01 12.06 -19.56
CA LEU A 162 10.12 11.50 -20.32
C LEU A 162 9.89 11.68 -21.81
N GLU A 163 10.94 12.05 -22.53
CA GLU A 163 10.98 11.99 -23.99
C GLU A 163 11.09 10.56 -24.50
N LYS A 164 11.00 10.38 -25.81
CA LYS A 164 11.09 9.04 -26.43
C LYS A 164 12.46 8.38 -26.21
N ASP A 165 13.50 9.14 -26.00
CA ASP A 165 14.86 8.67 -25.69
C ASP A 165 15.09 8.40 -24.19
N GLY A 166 14.06 8.65 -23.34
CA GLY A 166 14.14 8.49 -21.90
C GLY A 166 14.68 9.70 -21.15
N SER A 167 15.03 10.80 -21.82
CA SER A 167 15.49 12.02 -21.16
C SER A 167 14.32 12.75 -20.47
N MET A 168 14.61 13.39 -19.32
CA MET A 168 13.65 14.21 -18.58
C MET A 168 13.62 15.64 -19.15
N VAL A 169 12.43 16.12 -19.46
CA VAL A 169 12.24 17.50 -19.97
C VAL A 169 12.22 18.51 -18.82
N GLY A 170 11.63 18.13 -17.72
CA GLY A 170 11.42 19.00 -16.58
C GLY A 170 10.63 18.28 -15.50
N MET A 171 10.20 19.03 -14.49
CA MET A 171 9.33 18.58 -13.43
C MET A 171 8.01 19.35 -13.47
N ASN A 172 6.91 18.63 -13.52
CA ASN A 172 5.58 19.19 -13.36
C ASN A 172 5.12 19.00 -11.90
N GLU A 173 4.85 20.11 -11.21
CA GLU A 173 4.19 20.12 -9.91
C GLU A 173 2.73 20.54 -10.09
N THR A 174 1.79 19.83 -9.50
CA THR A 174 0.36 20.14 -9.58
C THR A 174 -0.30 20.01 -8.22
N LYS A 175 -1.24 20.93 -7.92
CA LYS A 175 -2.05 20.93 -6.72
C LYS A 175 -3.52 21.15 -7.07
N SER A 176 -4.41 20.40 -6.43
CA SER A 176 -5.85 20.56 -6.61
C SER A 176 -6.64 19.86 -5.49
N GLY A 177 -7.97 19.85 -5.58
CA GLY A 177 -8.81 19.07 -4.66
C GLY A 177 -8.78 17.58 -4.97
N PHE A 178 -8.77 17.23 -6.27
CA PHE A 178 -8.85 15.86 -6.78
C PHE A 178 -7.98 15.70 -8.02
N LEU A 179 -7.49 14.47 -8.21
CA LEU A 179 -6.72 14.08 -9.38
C LEU A 179 -7.08 12.65 -9.76
N THR A 180 -7.38 12.42 -11.04
CA THR A 180 -7.54 11.07 -11.60
C THR A 180 -6.55 10.86 -12.74
N ILE A 181 -5.83 9.76 -12.67
CA ILE A 181 -4.90 9.27 -13.70
C ILE A 181 -5.50 8.01 -14.30
N TRP A 182 -5.57 7.92 -15.63
CA TRP A 182 -5.81 6.69 -16.34
C TRP A 182 -4.52 6.23 -17.02
N LEU A 183 -4.22 4.96 -16.86
CA LEU A 183 -3.04 4.32 -17.42
C LEU A 183 -3.45 3.33 -18.51
N LYS A 184 -2.68 3.27 -19.56
CA LYS A 184 -2.76 2.27 -20.61
C LYS A 184 -1.36 1.78 -20.94
N ASP A 185 -1.16 0.46 -20.93
CA ASP A 185 0.16 -0.16 -21.15
C ASP A 185 1.25 0.42 -20.22
N ASN A 186 0.91 0.61 -18.93
CA ASN A 186 1.74 1.24 -17.89
C ASN A 186 2.19 2.69 -18.22
N LYS A 187 1.51 3.37 -19.14
CA LYS A 187 1.77 4.76 -19.51
C LYS A 187 0.58 5.64 -19.22
N LEU A 188 0.85 6.90 -18.93
CA LEU A 188 -0.19 7.90 -18.76
C LEU A 188 -1.00 8.04 -20.07
N ASP A 189 -2.31 7.70 -20.02
CA ASP A 189 -3.26 7.90 -21.11
C ASP A 189 -4.03 9.20 -20.93
N LYS A 190 -4.62 9.40 -19.74
CA LYS A 190 -5.42 10.60 -19.42
C LYS A 190 -5.14 11.08 -18.01
N LEU A 191 -5.27 12.38 -17.83
CA LEU A 191 -5.18 13.05 -16.55
C LEU A 191 -6.34 14.03 -16.40
N LYS A 192 -7.07 13.94 -15.28
CA LYS A 192 -8.12 14.89 -14.89
C LYS A 192 -7.79 15.48 -13.53
N ILE A 193 -7.81 16.82 -13.45
CA ILE A 193 -7.49 17.56 -12.25
C ILE A 193 -8.57 18.58 -12.01
N TRP A 194 -9.16 18.61 -10.79
CA TRP A 194 -10.27 19.52 -10.45
C TRP A 194 -10.45 19.67 -8.92
N PRO A 195 -11.20 20.67 -8.43
CA PRO A 195 -11.44 21.93 -9.08
C PRO A 195 -10.21 22.85 -9.01
N THR A 196 -10.18 23.89 -9.82
CA THR A 196 -9.16 24.97 -9.75
C THR A 196 -7.72 24.48 -9.61
N PRO A 197 -7.21 23.69 -10.57
CA PRO A 197 -5.85 23.21 -10.51
C PRO A 197 -4.83 24.36 -10.61
N THR A 198 -3.76 24.24 -9.85
CA THR A 198 -2.53 25.03 -10.06
C THR A 198 -1.42 24.11 -10.46
N GLY A 199 -0.61 24.54 -11.42
CA GLY A 199 0.51 23.71 -11.90
C GLY A 199 1.68 24.56 -12.34
N THR A 200 2.88 24.05 -12.16
CA THR A 200 4.14 24.68 -12.58
C THR A 200 5.00 23.64 -13.26
N MET A 201 5.56 23.99 -14.43
CA MET A 201 6.56 23.19 -15.11
C MET A 201 7.92 23.87 -14.94
N THR A 202 8.86 23.17 -14.32
CA THR A 202 10.24 23.63 -14.10
C THR A 202 11.20 22.81 -14.96
N PRO A 203 11.97 23.43 -15.89
CA PRO A 203 13.00 22.74 -16.66
C PRO A 203 14.06 22.10 -15.75
N ILE A 204 14.63 20.97 -16.15
CA ILE A 204 15.65 20.26 -15.35
C ILE A 204 16.83 21.17 -14.93
N PRO A 205 17.40 22.04 -15.81
CA PRO A 205 18.51 22.91 -15.42
C PRO A 205 18.18 23.92 -14.32
N ASP A 206 16.90 24.30 -14.20
CA ASP A 206 16.43 25.30 -13.22
C ASP A 206 15.93 24.67 -11.92
N LEU A 207 15.86 23.34 -11.88
CA LEU A 207 15.26 22.60 -10.76
C LEU A 207 16.23 22.49 -9.58
N LYS A 208 15.84 23.05 -8.44
CA LYS A 208 16.59 22.92 -7.19
C LYS A 208 16.32 21.57 -6.51
N PRO A 209 17.32 21.01 -5.79
CA PRO A 209 17.18 19.71 -5.14
C PRO A 209 16.01 19.62 -4.13
N ASP A 210 15.74 20.70 -3.39
CA ASP A 210 14.66 20.79 -2.39
C ASP A 210 13.26 20.86 -3.00
N GLN A 211 13.14 21.23 -4.27
CA GLN A 211 11.86 21.29 -5.01
C GLN A 211 11.41 19.94 -5.57
N LYS A 212 12.30 18.95 -5.60
CA LYS A 212 12.01 17.62 -6.19
C LYS A 212 11.07 16.74 -5.38
N TYR A 213 10.70 17.17 -4.18
CA TYR A 213 9.96 16.32 -3.26
C TYR A 213 8.77 17.07 -2.66
N LEU A 214 7.61 16.41 -2.66
CA LEU A 214 6.47 16.87 -1.90
C LEU A 214 6.77 16.80 -0.39
N LYS A 215 6.08 17.63 0.36
CA LYS A 215 6.14 17.56 1.83
C LYS A 215 5.72 16.17 2.29
N ASP A 216 6.44 15.59 3.26
CA ASP A 216 6.25 14.23 3.79
C ASP A 216 6.60 13.11 2.79
N PHE A 217 7.45 13.40 1.80
CA PHE A 217 8.06 12.40 0.96
C PHE A 217 9.07 11.56 1.75
N TYR A 218 8.92 10.24 1.75
CA TYR A 218 9.86 9.29 2.35
C TYR A 218 10.05 8.09 1.43
N TRP A 219 11.31 7.80 1.09
CA TRP A 219 11.66 6.58 0.37
C TRP A 219 12.18 5.53 1.33
N PHE A 220 11.36 4.50 1.61
CA PHE A 220 11.56 3.52 2.66
C PHE A 220 12.26 2.23 2.20
N ASP A 221 12.96 2.23 1.06
CA ASP A 221 13.57 1.00 0.53
C ASP A 221 14.53 0.31 1.51
N TYR A 222 15.08 1.06 2.47
CA TYR A 222 15.98 0.53 3.50
C TYR A 222 15.30 -0.42 4.51
N ILE A 223 13.97 -0.40 4.62
CA ILE A 223 13.20 -1.32 5.47
C ILE A 223 12.43 -2.37 4.67
N ARG A 224 12.49 -2.29 3.35
CA ARG A 224 11.82 -3.23 2.44
C ARG A 224 12.40 -4.63 2.63
N PRO A 225 11.58 -5.68 2.85
CA PRO A 225 12.04 -7.07 2.83
C PRO A 225 12.70 -7.41 1.48
N LYS A 226 13.93 -7.90 1.50
CA LYS A 226 14.70 -8.20 0.29
C LYS A 226 14.52 -9.64 -0.19
N ASP A 227 14.21 -10.54 0.74
CA ASP A 227 13.94 -11.95 0.48
C ASP A 227 12.98 -12.55 1.52
N LYS A 228 12.69 -13.83 1.38
CA LYS A 228 11.79 -14.59 2.25
C LYS A 228 12.29 -14.71 3.71
N ASP A 229 13.57 -14.50 3.98
CA ASP A 229 14.17 -14.64 5.30
C ASP A 229 14.30 -13.26 5.99
N ASP A 230 14.29 -12.18 5.22
CA ASP A 230 14.27 -10.80 5.71
C ASP A 230 12.98 -10.45 6.48
N ILE A 231 11.93 -11.25 6.37
CA ILE A 231 10.67 -11.03 7.11
C ILE A 231 10.85 -11.12 8.62
N TYR A 232 11.91 -11.77 9.10
CA TYR A 232 12.21 -11.90 10.54
C TYR A 232 13.03 -10.73 11.10
N GLN A 233 13.52 -9.85 10.24
CA GLN A 233 14.36 -8.72 10.69
C GLN A 233 13.53 -7.62 11.33
N VAL A 234 13.95 -7.18 12.50
CA VAL A 234 13.37 -6.01 13.17
C VAL A 234 14.07 -4.75 12.67
N VAL A 235 13.54 -4.17 11.60
CA VAL A 235 14.06 -2.90 11.07
C VAL A 235 13.14 -1.76 11.47
N LYS A 236 13.64 -0.84 12.30
CA LYS A 236 12.90 0.35 12.74
C LYS A 236 13.02 1.48 11.73
N ARG A 237 11.95 2.24 11.56
CA ARG A 237 11.99 3.50 10.82
C ARG A 237 12.92 4.48 11.50
N LYS A 238 13.64 5.26 10.72
CA LYS A 238 14.44 6.39 11.27
C LYS A 238 13.47 7.41 11.86
N ALA A 239 13.86 8.02 12.99
CA ALA A 239 12.99 8.97 13.69
C ALA A 239 12.59 10.18 12.83
N GLN A 240 13.44 10.58 11.90
CA GLN A 240 13.17 11.66 10.94
C GLN A 240 12.13 11.29 9.87
N ASP A 241 11.89 9.99 9.63
CA ASP A 241 10.99 9.46 8.61
C ASP A 241 9.61 9.10 9.21
N ALA A 242 9.37 9.45 10.45
CA ALA A 242 8.06 9.30 11.07
C ALA A 242 7.15 10.46 10.64
N PRO A 243 5.98 10.22 10.06
CA PRO A 243 5.03 11.29 9.77
C PRO A 243 4.71 12.03 11.08
N LYS A 244 4.84 13.36 11.06
CA LYS A 244 4.46 14.19 12.21
C LYS A 244 2.93 14.19 12.34
N ARG A 245 2.40 13.16 12.95
CA ARG A 245 0.98 13.08 13.28
C ARG A 245 0.69 14.16 14.32
N SER A 246 -0.18 15.10 14.00
CA SER A 246 -0.76 15.94 15.05
C SER A 246 -1.60 15.03 15.94
N ASN A 247 -1.23 14.84 17.20
CA ASN A 247 -2.03 14.17 18.21
C ASN A 247 -3.36 14.93 18.39
N LYS A 248 -4.33 14.70 17.51
CA LYS A 248 -5.72 15.13 17.63
C LYS A 248 -6.62 13.92 17.57
N PHE A 249 -6.44 13.01 18.51
CA PHE A 249 -7.49 12.16 19.01
C PHE A 249 -7.44 12.23 20.53
N VAL A 250 -8.03 13.28 21.07
CA VAL A 250 -8.50 13.31 22.44
C VAL A 250 -10.00 13.13 22.33
N HIS A 251 -10.46 11.94 22.79
CA HIS A 251 -11.84 11.49 23.13
C HIS A 251 -12.87 11.43 22.01
#